data_056188b56511ff9ebe91e5bf2298f028
#
_entry.id   056188b56511ff9ebe91e5bf2298f028
#
_cell.length_a   1.000
_cell.length_b   1.000
_cell.length_c   1.000
_cell.angle_alpha   90.00
_cell.angle_beta   90.00
_cell.angle_gamma   90.00
#
_symmetry.space_group_name_H-M   'P 1'
#
loop_
_entity.id
_entity.type
_entity.pdbx_description
1 polymer ?
#
loop_
_entity_poly.entity_id
_entity_poly.type
_entity_poly.pdbx_seq_one_letter_code
_entity_poly.pdbx_strand_id
1 'polypeptide(L)'
;MARFHVNMMSYTLRMATDLEVIIPSSPGWSRFVTPTITHKDFPEKFPCLYLLHGFASDYSWFLANTHIPEIAEKQNIAVVMPSGYNTAWEDEKYGLPMSQFLTGELIEFVERMFPISSAPQDRFIAGFS
;
A
#
# COMPACT_ATOMS: atom_id res chain seq x y z
N MET A 1 7.20 -5.01 11.23
CA MET A 1 6.78 -4.27 10.04
C MET A 1 7.23 -2.83 10.09
N ALA A 2 7.50 -2.25 8.94
CA ALA A 2 7.74 -0.82 8.80
C ALA A 2 6.48 -0.16 8.22
N ARG A 3 6.06 0.97 8.79
CA ARG A 3 4.93 1.77 8.32
C ARG A 3 5.44 3.10 7.80
N PHE A 4 4.98 3.48 6.64
CA PHE A 4 5.34 4.74 6.00
C PHE A 4 4.09 5.54 5.70
N HIS A 5 3.98 6.71 6.32
CA HIS A 5 3.03 7.71 5.87
C HIS A 5 3.67 8.51 4.74
N VAL A 6 3.04 8.53 3.59
CA VAL A 6 3.56 9.17 2.38
C VAL A 6 2.61 10.29 1.96
N ASN A 7 3.14 11.49 1.85
CA ASN A 7 2.47 12.60 1.15
C ASN A 7 3.19 12.78 -0.18
N MET A 8 2.50 12.57 -1.29
CA MET A 8 3.05 12.70 -2.62
C MET A 8 2.29 13.74 -3.45
N MET A 9 3.01 14.45 -4.29
CA MET A 9 2.39 15.26 -5.34
C MET A 9 1.95 14.33 -6.48
N SER A 10 0.66 14.26 -6.73
CA SER A 10 0.12 13.53 -7.87
C SER A 10 -0.08 14.48 -9.04
N TYR A 11 0.56 14.17 -10.15
CA TYR A 11 0.35 14.91 -11.41
C TYR A 11 -0.98 14.54 -12.06
N THR A 12 -1.42 13.30 -11.88
CA THR A 12 -2.72 12.83 -12.36
C THR A 12 -3.86 13.54 -11.63
N LEU A 13 -3.81 13.60 -10.30
CA LEU A 13 -4.83 14.25 -9.48
C LEU A 13 -4.64 15.78 -9.41
N ARG A 14 -3.46 16.29 -9.79
CA ARG A 14 -3.08 17.72 -9.70
C ARG A 14 -3.15 18.27 -8.27
N MET A 15 -2.83 17.42 -7.29
CA MET A 15 -2.83 17.77 -5.88
C MET A 15 -1.92 16.85 -5.08
N ALA A 16 -1.55 17.28 -3.89
CA ALA A 16 -0.92 16.38 -2.93
C ALA A 16 -1.95 15.36 -2.42
N THR A 17 -1.51 14.13 -2.24
CA THR A 17 -2.35 13.07 -1.70
C THR A 17 -1.57 12.22 -0.71
N ASP A 18 -2.29 11.63 0.24
CA ASP A 18 -1.72 10.84 1.31
C ASP A 18 -2.02 9.35 1.11
N LEU A 19 -1.05 8.52 1.45
CA LEU A 19 -1.19 7.08 1.49
C LEU A 19 -0.35 6.50 2.62
N GLU A 20 -0.71 5.30 3.06
CA GLU A 20 0.10 4.48 3.96
C GLU A 20 0.68 3.29 3.21
N VAL A 21 1.93 2.96 3.52
CA VAL A 21 2.61 1.78 2.98
C VAL A 21 3.12 0.95 4.13
N ILE A 22 2.81 -0.33 4.11
CA ILE A 22 3.34 -1.33 5.05
C ILE A 22 4.34 -2.20 4.31
N ILE A 23 5.55 -2.31 4.86
CA ILE A 23 6.57 -3.23 4.38
C ILE A 23 6.91 -4.21 5.51
N PRO A 24 6.87 -5.53 5.28
CA PRO A 24 7.33 -6.51 6.26
C PRO A 24 8.78 -6.25 6.63
N SER A 25 9.07 -6.19 7.92
CA SER A 25 10.41 -5.89 8.43
C SER A 25 10.87 -6.85 9.53
N SER A 26 10.04 -7.85 9.86
CA SER A 26 10.37 -8.88 10.83
C SER A 26 10.04 -10.26 10.23
N PRO A 27 10.98 -11.19 10.22
CA PRO A 27 10.75 -12.54 9.66
C PRO A 27 9.94 -13.45 10.61
N GLY A 28 9.18 -12.88 11.53
CA GLY A 28 8.32 -13.59 12.47
C GLY A 28 8.85 -13.64 13.91
N TRP A 29 7.98 -14.03 14.83
CA TRP A 29 8.26 -14.01 16.27
C TRP A 29 9.45 -14.86 16.70
N SER A 30 9.71 -15.98 16.00
CA SER A 30 10.85 -16.84 16.29
C SER A 30 12.20 -16.13 16.16
N ARG A 31 12.25 -15.00 15.46
CA ARG A 31 13.47 -14.23 15.22
C ARG A 31 13.78 -13.20 16.29
N PHE A 32 12.89 -12.94 17.24
CA PHE A 32 13.21 -12.07 18.37
C PHE A 32 14.32 -12.63 19.28
N VAL A 33 14.55 -13.93 19.21
CA VAL A 33 15.64 -14.59 19.93
C VAL A 33 16.90 -14.81 19.08
N THR A 34 16.88 -14.38 17.82
CA THR A 34 18.01 -14.51 16.90
C THR A 34 18.72 -13.16 16.77
N PRO A 35 20.03 -13.11 16.91
CA PRO A 35 20.75 -11.86 17.13
C PRO A 35 20.81 -10.92 15.92
N THR A 36 20.57 -11.40 14.70
CA THR A 36 20.73 -10.55 13.51
C THR A 36 19.73 -10.88 12.42
N ILE A 37 18.93 -9.87 12.05
CA ILE A 37 18.10 -9.89 10.84
C ILE A 37 18.93 -9.29 9.71
N THR A 38 19.00 -9.98 8.58
CA THR A 38 19.73 -9.54 7.40
C THR A 38 18.81 -9.44 6.19
N HIS A 39 19.27 -8.79 5.13
CA HIS A 39 18.53 -8.70 3.87
C HIS A 39 18.20 -10.07 3.25
N LYS A 40 18.90 -11.13 3.63
CA LYS A 40 18.65 -12.51 3.17
C LYS A 40 17.40 -13.13 3.80
N ASP A 41 16.88 -12.54 4.87
CA ASP A 41 15.68 -13.01 5.56
C ASP A 41 14.39 -12.56 4.86
N PHE A 42 14.49 -11.71 3.85
CA PHE A 42 13.36 -11.13 3.11
C PHE A 42 13.52 -11.35 1.60
N PRO A 43 12.42 -11.36 0.85
CA PRO A 43 12.50 -11.28 -0.60
C PRO A 43 13.12 -9.95 -1.04
N GLU A 44 13.76 -9.91 -2.19
CA GLU A 44 14.30 -8.67 -2.77
C GLU A 44 13.19 -7.67 -3.06
N LYS A 45 12.03 -8.17 -3.54
CA LYS A 45 10.82 -7.41 -3.78
C LYS A 45 9.61 -8.14 -3.20
N PHE A 46 8.73 -7.41 -2.55
CA PHE A 46 7.51 -7.96 -1.96
C PHE A 46 6.36 -7.96 -2.97
N PRO A 47 5.51 -8.99 -3.00
CA PRO A 47 4.19 -8.86 -3.59
C PRO A 47 3.40 -7.79 -2.85
N CYS A 48 2.46 -7.13 -3.52
CA CYS A 48 1.77 -5.96 -2.98
C CYS A 48 0.26 -6.07 -3.09
N LEU A 49 -0.41 -5.78 -1.99
CA LEU A 49 -1.85 -5.60 -1.91
C LEU A 49 -2.19 -4.10 -1.91
N TYR A 50 -2.92 -3.65 -2.92
CA TYR A 50 -3.54 -2.33 -2.96
C TYR A 50 -4.92 -2.43 -2.28
N LEU A 51 -5.07 -1.79 -1.12
CA LEU A 51 -6.22 -1.95 -0.24
C LEU A 51 -7.04 -0.65 -0.20
N LEU A 52 -8.25 -0.70 -0.73
CA LEU A 52 -9.09 0.44 -1.01
C LEU A 52 -10.18 0.61 0.06
N HIS A 53 -10.19 1.76 0.73
CA HIS A 53 -11.19 2.09 1.75
C HIS A 53 -12.57 2.36 1.15
N GLY A 54 -13.59 2.27 1.99
CA GLY A 54 -14.97 2.57 1.63
C GLY A 54 -15.31 4.07 1.70
N PHE A 55 -16.59 4.38 1.46
CA PHE A 55 -17.12 5.74 1.50
C PHE A 55 -16.86 6.42 2.86
N ALA A 56 -16.63 7.72 2.86
CA ALA A 56 -16.37 8.57 4.03
C ALA A 56 -15.14 8.13 4.86
N SER A 57 -14.16 7.50 4.21
CA SER A 57 -12.92 7.04 4.83
C SER A 57 -11.71 7.59 4.09
N ASP A 58 -10.53 7.21 4.53
CA ASP A 58 -9.26 7.58 3.92
C ASP A 58 -8.20 6.48 4.09
N TYR A 59 -6.97 6.78 3.73
CA TYR A 59 -5.80 5.90 3.84
C TYR A 59 -5.60 5.27 5.24
N SER A 60 -6.12 5.89 6.30
CA SER A 60 -5.88 5.47 7.68
C SER A 60 -6.88 4.41 8.18
N TRP A 61 -7.98 4.21 7.47
CA TRP A 61 -9.11 3.42 7.97
C TRP A 61 -8.72 1.99 8.34
N PHE A 62 -8.02 1.29 7.46
CA PHE A 62 -7.64 -0.11 7.71
C PHE A 62 -6.66 -0.24 8.87
N LEU A 63 -5.78 0.74 9.05
CA LEU A 63 -4.84 0.75 10.17
C LEU A 63 -5.54 0.91 11.51
N ALA A 64 -6.59 1.73 11.55
CA ALA A 64 -7.33 2.03 12.77
C ALA A 64 -8.34 0.93 13.14
N ASN A 65 -8.84 0.18 12.16
CA ASN A 65 -10.01 -0.67 12.34
C ASN A 65 -9.76 -2.16 12.05
N THR A 66 -8.55 -2.53 11.64
CA THR A 66 -8.23 -3.92 11.28
C THR A 66 -6.85 -4.34 11.77
N HIS A 67 -6.57 -5.64 11.67
CA HIS A 67 -5.25 -6.22 11.93
C HIS A 67 -4.40 -6.37 10.65
N ILE A 68 -4.61 -5.48 9.68
CA ILE A 68 -3.88 -5.57 8.39
C ILE A 68 -2.35 -5.52 8.57
N PRO A 69 -1.78 -4.73 9.51
CA PRO A 69 -0.34 -4.73 9.71
C PRO A 69 0.21 -6.10 10.11
N GLU A 70 -0.43 -6.79 11.03
CA GLU A 70 -0.02 -8.13 11.50
C GLU A 70 -0.19 -9.18 10.40
N ILE A 71 -1.26 -9.07 9.61
CA ILE A 71 -1.52 -9.96 8.48
C ILE A 71 -0.44 -9.77 7.41
N ALA A 72 -0.13 -8.54 7.05
CA ALA A 72 0.91 -8.21 6.08
C ALA A 72 2.28 -8.79 6.48
N GLU A 73 2.65 -8.60 7.73
CA GLU A 73 3.90 -9.15 8.28
C GLU A 73 3.93 -10.67 8.20
N LYS A 74 2.85 -11.33 8.64
CA LYS A 74 2.73 -12.78 8.65
C LYS A 74 2.74 -13.40 7.26
N GLN A 75 2.10 -12.74 6.31
CA GLN A 75 2.00 -13.21 4.91
C GLN A 75 3.18 -12.75 4.06
N ASN A 76 4.06 -11.93 4.60
CA ASN A 76 5.23 -11.39 3.89
C ASN A 76 4.84 -10.62 2.62
N ILE A 77 3.79 -9.80 2.72
CA ILE A 77 3.23 -8.99 1.64
C ILE A 77 3.27 -7.50 2.01
N ALA A 78 3.63 -6.65 1.06
CA ALA A 78 3.49 -5.20 1.20
C ALA A 78 2.02 -4.80 1.05
N VAL A 79 1.60 -3.74 1.73
CA VAL A 79 0.24 -3.20 1.61
C VAL A 79 0.31 -1.71 1.34
N VAL A 80 -0.42 -1.25 0.33
CA VAL A 80 -0.55 0.15 -0.04
C VAL A 80 -2.00 0.58 0.15
N MET A 81 -2.22 1.60 0.95
CA MET A 81 -3.55 2.12 1.30
C MET A 81 -3.65 3.58 0.89
N PRO A 82 -4.14 3.87 -0.33
CA PRO A 82 -4.31 5.24 -0.82
C PRO A 82 -5.61 5.88 -0.32
N SER A 83 -5.74 7.19 -0.51
CA SER A 83 -6.99 7.94 -0.29
C SER A 83 -7.78 8.08 -1.58
N GLY A 84 -9.08 7.77 -1.53
CA GLY A 84 -9.97 7.73 -2.68
C GLY A 84 -10.94 8.92 -2.79
N TYR A 85 -11.02 9.81 -1.80
CA TYR A 85 -11.81 11.06 -1.82
C TYR A 85 -13.29 10.88 -2.19
N ASN A 86 -13.90 9.76 -1.81
CA ASN A 86 -15.31 9.44 -2.09
C ASN A 86 -15.67 9.35 -3.59
N THR A 87 -14.70 9.05 -4.44
CA THR A 87 -14.89 8.93 -5.90
C THR A 87 -15.37 7.57 -6.35
N ALA A 88 -15.61 6.62 -5.42
CA ALA A 88 -15.81 5.19 -5.71
C ALA A 88 -14.66 4.58 -6.53
N TRP A 89 -13.47 5.19 -6.46
CA TRP A 89 -12.26 4.79 -7.19
C TRP A 89 -12.41 4.87 -8.72
N GLU A 90 -13.39 5.65 -9.18
CA GLU A 90 -13.66 5.89 -10.59
C GLU A 90 -13.18 7.27 -11.03
N ASP A 91 -13.09 7.47 -12.35
CA ASP A 91 -12.81 8.78 -12.92
C ASP A 91 -14.09 9.62 -12.94
N GLU A 92 -14.08 10.74 -12.24
CA GLU A 92 -15.19 11.67 -12.23
C GLU A 92 -15.15 12.55 -13.49
N LYS A 93 -16.30 12.77 -14.10
CA LYS A 93 -16.42 13.55 -15.35
C LYS A 93 -15.86 14.97 -15.22
N TYR A 94 -16.07 15.62 -14.06
CA TYR A 94 -15.62 16.97 -13.77
C TYR A 94 -14.79 17.07 -12.50
N GLY A 95 -14.31 15.94 -12.01
CA GLY A 95 -13.55 15.84 -10.77
C GLY A 95 -12.24 15.08 -10.94
N LEU A 96 -11.92 14.24 -9.96
CA LEU A 96 -10.65 13.55 -9.89
C LEU A 96 -10.60 12.34 -10.82
N PRO A 97 -9.52 12.17 -11.61
CA PRO A 97 -9.30 10.97 -12.43
C PRO A 97 -8.72 9.83 -11.57
N MET A 98 -9.51 9.33 -10.62
CA MET A 98 -9.05 8.43 -9.58
C MET A 98 -8.65 7.05 -10.09
N SER A 99 -9.38 6.51 -11.07
CA SER A 99 -9.02 5.23 -11.68
C SER A 99 -7.68 5.30 -12.41
N GLN A 100 -7.41 6.40 -13.12
CA GLN A 100 -6.11 6.62 -13.78
C GLN A 100 -4.98 6.74 -12.76
N PHE A 101 -5.21 7.44 -11.64
CA PHE A 101 -4.24 7.52 -10.56
C PHE A 101 -3.93 6.14 -9.98
N LEU A 102 -4.98 5.39 -9.62
CA LEU A 102 -4.86 4.08 -8.98
C LEU A 102 -4.13 3.06 -9.87
N THR A 103 -4.50 2.99 -11.15
CA THR A 103 -3.99 1.97 -12.08
C THR A 103 -2.70 2.37 -12.79
N GLY A 104 -2.26 3.60 -12.68
CA GLY A 104 -1.07 4.12 -13.34
C GLY A 104 -0.06 4.72 -12.37
N GLU A 105 -0.25 5.99 -12.01
CA GLU A 105 0.74 6.78 -11.27
C GLU A 105 1.05 6.20 -9.88
N LEU A 106 0.04 5.73 -9.14
CA LEU A 106 0.24 5.14 -7.82
C LEU A 106 1.11 3.90 -7.87
N ILE A 107 0.80 2.98 -8.79
CA ILE A 107 1.55 1.72 -8.95
C ILE A 107 3.01 2.02 -9.30
N GLU A 108 3.23 2.86 -10.30
CA GLU A 108 4.59 3.24 -10.71
C GLU A 108 5.36 3.90 -9.57
N PHE A 109 4.73 4.81 -8.83
CA PHE A 109 5.34 5.48 -7.70
C PHE A 109 5.79 4.51 -6.61
N VAL A 110 4.90 3.62 -6.15
CA VAL A 110 5.25 2.73 -5.03
C VAL A 110 6.24 1.64 -5.44
N GLU A 111 6.18 1.15 -6.68
CA GLU A 111 7.14 0.17 -7.19
C GLU A 111 8.54 0.77 -7.36
N ARG A 112 8.64 2.06 -7.64
CA ARG A 112 9.91 2.78 -7.74
C ARG A 112 10.49 3.17 -6.37
N MET A 113 9.64 3.57 -5.42
CA MET A 113 10.07 4.10 -4.13
C MET A 113 10.30 3.04 -3.05
N PHE A 114 9.66 1.89 -3.16
CA PHE A 114 9.67 0.82 -2.15
C PHE A 114 10.12 -0.51 -2.76
N PRO A 115 10.55 -1.48 -1.93
CA PRO A 115 10.92 -2.81 -2.42
C PRO A 115 9.67 -3.63 -2.80
N ILE A 116 8.87 -3.13 -3.72
CA ILE A 116 7.63 -3.73 -4.21
C ILE A 116 7.84 -4.28 -5.61
N SER A 117 7.37 -5.51 -5.85
CA SER A 117 7.49 -6.18 -7.14
C SER A 117 6.70 -5.46 -8.23
N SER A 118 7.28 -5.35 -9.41
CA SER A 118 6.62 -4.83 -10.61
C SER A 118 5.99 -5.93 -11.48
N ALA A 119 6.12 -7.19 -11.08
CA ALA A 119 5.51 -8.31 -11.80
C ALA A 119 3.98 -8.29 -11.65
N PRO A 120 3.19 -8.40 -12.75
CA PRO A 120 1.73 -8.37 -12.66
C PRO A 120 1.12 -9.43 -11.75
N GLN A 121 1.72 -10.62 -11.68
CA GLN A 121 1.27 -11.71 -10.81
C GLN A 121 1.45 -11.44 -9.31
N ASP A 122 2.26 -10.44 -8.96
CA ASP A 122 2.53 -10.02 -7.59
C ASP A 122 1.67 -8.82 -7.14
N ARG A 123 0.76 -8.37 -8.00
CA ARG A 123 -0.15 -7.26 -7.70
C ARG A 123 -1.52 -7.79 -7.34
N PHE A 124 -2.01 -7.37 -6.18
CA PHE A 124 -3.33 -7.74 -5.67
C PHE A 124 -4.11 -6.47 -5.34
N ILE A 125 -5.41 -6.52 -5.52
CA ILE A 125 -6.30 -5.44 -5.16
C ILE A 125 -7.47 -5.99 -4.35
N ALA A 126 -7.81 -5.28 -3.29
CA ALA A 126 -8.99 -5.56 -2.48
C ALA A 126 -9.60 -4.25 -1.99
N GLY A 127 -10.84 -4.29 -1.59
CA GLY A 127 -11.55 -3.12 -1.11
C GLY A 127 -12.69 -3.48 -0.20
N PHE A 128 -13.18 -2.46 0.49
CA PHE A 128 -14.33 -2.53 1.39
C PHE A 128 -15.41 -1.57 0.90
N SER A 129 -16.61 -2.10 0.69
CA SER A 129 -17.82 -1.38 0.29
C SER A 129 -17.85 -0.89 -1.19
#